data_c92c1d9f2a67cf8bb43ded17c574a98c
#
_entry.id   c92c1d9f2a67cf8bb43ded17c574a98c
#
_cell.length_a   1.000
_cell.length_b   1.000
_cell.length_c   1.000
_cell.angle_alpha   90.00
_cell.angle_beta   90.00
_cell.angle_gamma   90.00
#
_symmetry.space_group_name_H-M   'P 1'
#
loop_
_entity.id
_entity.type
_entity.pdbx_description
1 polymer ?
#
loop_
_entity_poly.entity_id
_entity_poly.type
_entity_poly.pdbx_seq_one_letter_code
_entity_poly.pdbx_strand_id
1 'polypeptide(L)'
;MDVIFLKAGIRFLGLAAVATVASGVALGPARAELLARVPAAREMAVCGDTLFVGTKGSSVYAVPLSGGRARRAASGFSAPNGVACSRGRLFVASRDRITAFEIGRGGTLNGRRDIRRGLPNSGGHSFRYIAVGPDSRLYVSFGSPCNICLPRGLQGTIASMNQDGSDLRRVAWGVRNSVGFDWRGSTMFFTDNGADRMGDDIPPDELNVLRQGGFYGFPYFGGRIRLTGFEDAPPPARQIAPVFNFQAHVAALGIHFFRSLGGDALVAQHGSWDRSVPVGYQVVRLSFRGGRPVSATPFLRDVGRPVDVKEALDGSVLVSDDAGGAIYVFRR
;
A
#
# COMPACT_ATOMS: atom_id res chain seq x y z
N MET A 1 -70.73 7.17 64.85
CA MET A 1 -69.60 7.89 64.30
C MET A 1 -69.04 7.05 63.17
N ASP A 2 -69.61 7.25 62.01
CA ASP A 2 -69.28 6.41 60.79
C ASP A 2 -68.26 7.12 59.94
N VAL A 3 -67.14 6.46 59.66
CA VAL A 3 -66.08 6.96 58.76
C VAL A 3 -66.28 6.31 57.41
N ILE A 4 -66.68 7.12 56.43
CA ILE A 4 -66.83 6.70 55.01
C ILE A 4 -65.47 6.62 54.34
N PHE A 5 -65.09 5.42 53.84
CA PHE A 5 -63.93 5.24 52.97
C PHE A 5 -64.33 5.38 51.49
N LEU A 6 -63.80 6.42 50.83
CA LEU A 6 -63.86 6.58 49.37
C LEU A 6 -62.77 5.72 48.73
N LYS A 7 -63.15 4.78 47.87
CA LYS A 7 -62.25 4.04 46.99
C LYS A 7 -62.03 4.82 45.67
N ALA A 8 -60.83 5.32 45.47
CA ALA A 8 -60.40 5.87 44.18
C ALA A 8 -59.92 4.73 43.26
N GLY A 9 -60.60 4.49 42.15
CA GLY A 9 -60.20 3.53 41.15
C GLY A 9 -59.19 4.13 40.18
N ILE A 10 -57.96 3.63 40.15
CA ILE A 10 -56.93 3.98 39.17
C ILE A 10 -57.11 3.07 37.95
N ARG A 11 -57.48 3.66 36.82
CA ARG A 11 -57.46 2.97 35.50
C ARG A 11 -56.05 3.03 34.94
N PHE A 12 -55.40 1.87 34.78
CA PHE A 12 -54.19 1.74 34.02
C PHE A 12 -54.52 1.72 32.49
N LEU A 13 -54.08 2.75 31.80
CA LEU A 13 -53.98 2.73 30.32
C LEU A 13 -52.73 1.93 29.95
N GLY A 14 -52.91 0.78 29.38
CA GLY A 14 -51.83 -0.01 28.80
C GLY A 14 -51.32 0.64 27.48
N LEU A 15 -50.11 1.20 27.51
CA LEU A 15 -49.39 1.52 26.28
C LEU A 15 -48.86 0.24 25.65
N ALA A 16 -49.43 -0.14 24.52
CA ALA A 16 -48.88 -1.21 23.69
C ALA A 16 -47.62 -0.66 22.97
N ALA A 17 -46.43 -1.08 23.37
CA ALA A 17 -45.19 -0.81 22.66
C ALA A 17 -45.19 -1.67 21.39
N VAL A 18 -45.32 -1.00 20.23
CA VAL A 18 -45.09 -1.63 18.91
C VAL A 18 -43.57 -1.78 18.76
N ALA A 19 -43.07 -2.97 18.96
CA ALA A 19 -41.68 -3.30 18.64
C ALA A 19 -41.52 -3.38 17.10
N THR A 20 -40.98 -2.36 16.49
CA THR A 20 -40.50 -2.42 15.10
C THR A 20 -39.30 -3.35 15.05
N VAL A 21 -39.48 -4.55 14.57
CA VAL A 21 -38.42 -5.48 14.21
C VAL A 21 -37.73 -4.90 12.94
N ALA A 22 -36.63 -4.20 13.12
CA ALA A 22 -35.75 -3.87 12.00
C ALA A 22 -35.19 -5.21 11.48
N SER A 23 -35.68 -5.64 10.33
CA SER A 23 -35.10 -6.75 9.58
C SER A 23 -33.69 -6.36 9.15
N GLY A 24 -32.71 -6.62 9.99
CA GLY A 24 -31.31 -6.55 9.62
C GLY A 24 -31.05 -7.60 8.55
N VAL A 25 -30.99 -7.20 7.28
CA VAL A 25 -30.42 -8.04 6.24
C VAL A 25 -28.98 -8.31 6.67
N ALA A 26 -28.71 -9.52 7.14
CA ALA A 26 -27.36 -9.99 7.37
C ALA A 26 -26.65 -9.98 6.02
N LEU A 27 -25.89 -8.91 5.74
CA LEU A 27 -24.95 -8.89 4.64
C LEU A 27 -23.99 -10.05 4.88
N GLY A 28 -24.03 -11.06 4.03
CA GLY A 28 -23.06 -12.14 4.03
C GLY A 28 -21.64 -11.58 4.00
N PRO A 29 -20.61 -12.37 4.35
CA PRO A 29 -19.23 -11.87 4.34
C PRO A 29 -18.95 -11.28 2.97
N ALA A 30 -18.70 -9.96 2.93
CA ALA A 30 -18.45 -9.25 1.71
C ALA A 30 -17.19 -9.83 1.06
N ARG A 31 -17.33 -10.38 -0.15
CA ARG A 31 -16.26 -11.01 -0.91
C ARG A 31 -15.65 -9.99 -1.87
N ALA A 32 -14.34 -10.12 -2.11
CA ALA A 32 -13.69 -9.40 -3.20
C ALA A 32 -14.21 -9.94 -4.54
N GLU A 33 -14.70 -9.05 -5.40
CA GLU A 33 -15.16 -9.37 -6.76
C GLU A 33 -14.05 -9.09 -7.77
N LEU A 34 -13.99 -9.86 -8.85
CA LEU A 34 -13.06 -9.59 -9.95
C LEU A 34 -13.51 -8.33 -10.72
N LEU A 35 -12.73 -7.27 -10.65
CA LEU A 35 -12.96 -6.05 -11.45
C LEU A 35 -12.43 -6.22 -12.88
N ALA A 36 -11.20 -6.73 -13.03
CA ALA A 36 -10.57 -6.93 -14.34
C ALA A 36 -9.41 -7.94 -14.26
N ARG A 37 -9.05 -8.50 -15.43
CA ARG A 37 -7.81 -9.27 -15.62
C ARG A 37 -6.70 -8.35 -16.14
N VAL A 38 -5.57 -8.30 -15.42
CA VAL A 38 -4.35 -7.57 -15.81
C VAL A 38 -3.15 -8.49 -15.55
N PRO A 39 -2.49 -9.01 -16.59
CA PRO A 39 -1.36 -9.93 -16.43
C PRO A 39 -0.26 -9.32 -15.56
N ALA A 40 0.18 -10.04 -14.53
CA ALA A 40 1.24 -9.64 -13.61
C ALA A 40 1.02 -8.24 -13.00
N ALA A 41 -0.22 -7.95 -12.57
CA ALA A 41 -0.64 -6.68 -12.01
C ALA A 41 0.19 -6.29 -10.78
N ARG A 42 0.62 -5.04 -10.72
CA ARG A 42 1.43 -4.54 -9.61
C ARG A 42 0.78 -3.29 -9.00
N GLU A 43 1.50 -2.18 -8.92
CA GLU A 43 1.03 -0.96 -8.30
C GLU A 43 -0.09 -0.31 -9.10
N MET A 44 -0.97 0.40 -8.42
CA MET A 44 -2.17 1.00 -8.98
C MET A 44 -2.23 2.50 -8.73
N ALA A 45 -2.89 3.24 -9.64
CA ALA A 45 -3.24 4.64 -9.46
C ALA A 45 -4.68 4.90 -9.93
N VAL A 46 -5.51 5.42 -9.04
CA VAL A 46 -6.88 5.88 -9.36
C VAL A 46 -6.79 7.30 -9.92
N CYS A 47 -7.15 7.47 -11.19
CA CYS A 47 -7.04 8.73 -11.92
C CYS A 47 -8.39 9.08 -12.58
N GLY A 48 -9.24 9.80 -11.84
CA GLY A 48 -10.63 10.00 -12.25
C GLY A 48 -11.39 8.67 -12.27
N ASP A 49 -12.03 8.36 -13.38
CA ASP A 49 -12.79 7.12 -13.62
C ASP A 49 -11.94 5.92 -14.06
N THR A 50 -10.64 6.11 -14.17
CA THR A 50 -9.69 5.11 -14.71
C THR A 50 -8.71 4.67 -13.63
N LEU A 51 -8.56 3.36 -13.47
CA LEU A 51 -7.47 2.75 -12.72
C LEU A 51 -6.32 2.43 -13.66
N PHE A 52 -5.17 3.05 -13.46
CA PHE A 52 -3.94 2.62 -14.13
C PHE A 52 -3.23 1.57 -13.29
N VAL A 53 -2.73 0.53 -13.97
CA VAL A 53 -2.09 -0.62 -13.34
C VAL A 53 -0.72 -0.85 -13.95
N GLY A 54 0.32 -0.74 -13.12
CA GLY A 54 1.67 -1.16 -13.44
C GLY A 54 1.81 -2.68 -13.47
N THR A 55 2.86 -3.21 -14.11
CA THR A 55 3.06 -4.65 -14.21
C THR A 55 4.53 -5.06 -14.08
N LYS A 56 4.77 -6.36 -13.85
CA LYS A 56 6.11 -6.96 -13.98
C LYS A 56 6.57 -7.11 -15.43
N GLY A 57 5.66 -6.96 -16.39
CA GLY A 57 5.93 -7.13 -17.83
C GLY A 57 6.51 -5.89 -18.48
N SER A 58 6.01 -5.55 -19.67
CA SER A 58 6.47 -4.39 -20.44
C SER A 58 5.39 -3.34 -20.67
N SER A 59 4.22 -3.47 -20.04
CA SER A 59 3.05 -2.65 -20.33
C SER A 59 2.37 -2.11 -19.07
N VAL A 60 1.75 -0.95 -19.19
CA VAL A 60 0.80 -0.38 -18.24
C VAL A 60 -0.60 -0.55 -18.80
N TYR A 61 -1.56 -0.87 -17.94
CA TYR A 61 -2.96 -1.06 -18.32
C TYR A 61 -3.85 0.03 -17.74
N ALA A 62 -4.95 0.33 -18.44
CA ALA A 62 -6.04 1.17 -17.98
C ALA A 62 -7.29 0.29 -17.82
N VAL A 63 -7.92 0.39 -16.65
CA VAL A 63 -9.13 -0.34 -16.27
C VAL A 63 -10.20 0.68 -15.90
N PRO A 64 -11.40 0.66 -16.53
CA PRO A 64 -12.51 1.49 -16.07
C PRO A 64 -12.92 1.11 -14.64
N LEU A 65 -13.12 2.07 -13.76
CA LEU A 65 -13.59 1.78 -12.38
C LEU A 65 -15.03 1.24 -12.35
N SER A 66 -15.81 1.47 -13.40
CA SER A 66 -17.12 0.85 -13.60
C SER A 66 -17.06 -0.64 -13.93
N GLY A 67 -15.85 -1.19 -14.07
CA GLY A 67 -15.61 -2.57 -14.51
C GLY A 67 -15.45 -2.70 -16.02
N GLY A 68 -15.10 -3.90 -16.46
CA GLY A 68 -14.93 -4.23 -17.85
C GLY A 68 -13.52 -4.66 -18.24
N ARG A 69 -13.23 -4.65 -19.55
CA ARG A 69 -11.95 -5.16 -20.06
C ARG A 69 -10.80 -4.18 -19.82
N ALA A 70 -9.73 -4.66 -19.19
CA ALA A 70 -8.47 -3.92 -19.13
C ALA A 70 -7.91 -3.68 -20.53
N ARG A 71 -7.45 -2.46 -20.79
CA ARG A 71 -6.83 -2.05 -22.05
C ARG A 71 -5.35 -1.74 -21.81
N ARG A 72 -4.47 -2.22 -22.67
CA ARG A 72 -3.06 -1.82 -22.65
C ARG A 72 -2.95 -0.34 -23.01
N ALA A 73 -2.56 0.49 -22.03
CA ALA A 73 -2.48 1.96 -22.17
C ALA A 73 -1.14 2.40 -22.76
N ALA A 74 -0.03 1.76 -22.34
CA ALA A 74 1.30 2.02 -22.87
C ALA A 74 2.17 0.76 -22.77
N SER A 75 3.23 0.69 -23.58
CA SER A 75 4.16 -0.44 -23.62
C SER A 75 5.62 0.00 -23.90
N GLY A 76 6.55 -0.96 -23.96
CA GLY A 76 7.97 -0.69 -24.21
C GLY A 76 8.72 -0.23 -22.96
N PHE A 77 8.36 -0.80 -21.81
CA PHE A 77 9.03 -0.56 -20.53
C PHE A 77 9.80 -1.81 -20.03
N SER A 78 10.69 -1.60 -19.11
CA SER A 78 11.31 -2.64 -18.31
C SER A 78 10.62 -2.70 -16.95
N ALA A 79 9.65 -3.59 -16.78
CA ALA A 79 8.83 -3.74 -15.59
C ALA A 79 8.30 -2.37 -15.06
N PRO A 80 7.28 -1.78 -15.70
CA PRO A 80 6.66 -0.52 -15.27
C PRO A 80 5.79 -0.77 -14.04
N ASN A 81 6.44 -1.10 -12.93
CA ASN A 81 5.81 -1.54 -11.70
C ASN A 81 5.01 -0.44 -11.04
N GLY A 82 5.60 0.74 -10.89
CA GLY A 82 5.00 1.86 -10.18
C GLY A 82 4.26 2.81 -11.12
N VAL A 83 3.07 3.24 -10.69
CA VAL A 83 2.25 4.24 -11.38
C VAL A 83 1.69 5.25 -10.38
N ALA A 84 1.67 6.52 -10.75
CA ALA A 84 1.05 7.59 -9.96
C ALA A 84 0.45 8.64 -10.87
N CYS A 85 -0.63 9.31 -10.45
CA CYS A 85 -1.20 10.40 -11.24
C CYS A 85 -1.33 11.70 -10.45
N SER A 86 -1.20 12.80 -11.16
CA SER A 86 -1.39 14.15 -10.64
C SER A 86 -1.74 15.12 -11.76
N ARG A 87 -2.78 15.92 -11.54
CA ARG A 87 -3.16 17.04 -12.45
C ARG A 87 -3.26 16.62 -13.91
N GLY A 88 -3.97 15.50 -14.20
CA GLY A 88 -4.16 15.01 -15.56
C GLY A 88 -2.94 14.34 -16.19
N ARG A 89 -1.88 14.06 -15.42
CA ARG A 89 -0.69 13.33 -15.87
C ARG A 89 -0.54 12.00 -15.15
N LEU A 90 -0.06 11.00 -15.88
CA LEU A 90 0.38 9.71 -15.35
C LEU A 90 1.90 9.65 -15.34
N PHE A 91 2.47 9.25 -14.22
CA PHE A 91 3.89 8.94 -14.06
C PHE A 91 4.06 7.43 -13.96
N VAL A 92 4.94 6.87 -14.77
CA VAL A 92 5.25 5.44 -14.82
C VAL A 92 6.70 5.24 -14.41
N ALA A 93 6.92 4.56 -13.30
CA ALA A 93 8.25 4.19 -12.82
C ALA A 93 8.58 2.76 -13.25
N SER A 94 9.47 2.63 -14.23
CA SER A 94 10.09 1.36 -14.63
C SER A 94 11.47 1.21 -13.97
N ARG A 95 12.11 0.06 -14.17
CA ARG A 95 13.40 -0.22 -13.51
C ARG A 95 14.45 0.85 -13.76
N ASP A 96 14.51 1.38 -14.98
CA ASP A 96 15.58 2.21 -15.50
C ASP A 96 15.23 3.69 -15.68
N ARG A 97 13.93 4.03 -15.63
CA ARG A 97 13.44 5.38 -15.92
C ARG A 97 12.10 5.71 -15.31
N ILE A 98 11.77 6.99 -15.31
CA ILE A 98 10.42 7.49 -15.04
C ILE A 98 9.94 8.23 -16.28
N THR A 99 8.74 7.85 -16.74
CA THR A 99 8.08 8.39 -17.93
C THR A 99 6.79 9.08 -17.53
N ALA A 100 6.52 10.27 -18.04
CA ALA A 100 5.28 11.00 -17.87
C ALA A 100 4.44 10.94 -19.14
N PHE A 101 3.11 10.97 -18.96
CA PHE A 101 2.10 11.02 -20.01
C PHE A 101 1.01 12.02 -19.62
N GLU A 102 0.36 12.60 -20.60
CA GLU A 102 -0.92 13.28 -20.43
C GLU A 102 -2.07 12.26 -20.51
N ILE A 103 -3.00 12.32 -19.55
CA ILE A 103 -4.17 11.45 -19.51
C ILE A 103 -5.28 12.10 -20.33
N GLY A 104 -5.68 11.45 -21.43
CA GLY A 104 -6.80 11.83 -22.25
C GLY A 104 -8.10 11.11 -21.88
N ARG A 105 -9.16 11.32 -22.66
CA ARG A 105 -10.48 10.71 -22.46
C ARG A 105 -10.39 9.19 -22.41
N GLY A 106 -11.13 8.58 -21.48
CA GLY A 106 -11.17 7.13 -21.28
C GLY A 106 -9.81 6.53 -20.91
N GLY A 107 -8.93 7.30 -20.27
CA GLY A 107 -7.61 6.83 -19.84
C GLY A 107 -6.62 6.57 -20.99
N THR A 108 -6.76 7.24 -22.15
CA THR A 108 -5.73 7.23 -23.20
C THR A 108 -4.49 7.98 -22.71
N LEU A 109 -3.30 7.52 -23.13
CA LEU A 109 -2.04 8.15 -22.75
C LEU A 109 -1.38 8.79 -23.98
N ASN A 110 -1.04 10.08 -23.86
CA ASN A 110 -0.43 10.89 -24.91
C ASN A 110 0.87 11.53 -24.43
N GLY A 111 1.66 12.10 -25.33
CA GLY A 111 2.81 12.94 -24.99
C GLY A 111 3.88 12.21 -24.16
N ARG A 112 4.21 10.96 -24.52
CA ARG A 112 5.23 10.16 -23.81
C ARG A 112 6.55 10.93 -23.69
N ARG A 113 7.01 11.17 -22.45
CA ARG A 113 8.26 11.84 -22.16
C ARG A 113 8.97 11.16 -20.99
N ASP A 114 10.21 10.70 -21.21
CA ASP A 114 11.05 10.24 -20.09
C ASP A 114 11.56 11.45 -19.33
N ILE A 115 11.08 11.64 -18.10
CA ILE A 115 11.46 12.77 -17.23
C ILE A 115 12.72 12.46 -16.43
N ARG A 116 13.05 11.17 -16.22
CA ARG A 116 14.27 10.73 -15.56
C ARG A 116 14.73 9.41 -16.16
N ARG A 117 16.01 9.31 -16.48
CA ARG A 117 16.68 8.09 -17.00
C ARG A 117 17.88 7.74 -16.13
N GLY A 118 18.47 6.57 -16.36
CA GLY A 118 19.69 6.13 -15.67
C GLY A 118 19.47 5.78 -14.21
N LEU A 119 18.27 5.30 -13.85
CA LEU A 119 18.00 4.79 -12.51
C LEU A 119 18.74 3.47 -12.30
N PRO A 120 19.22 3.17 -11.05
CA PRO A 120 19.89 1.90 -10.77
C PRO A 120 18.92 0.75 -11.00
N ASN A 121 19.22 -0.15 -11.94
CA ASN A 121 18.32 -1.21 -12.39
C ASN A 121 18.87 -2.64 -12.16
N SER A 122 19.97 -2.76 -11.45
CA SER A 122 20.60 -4.04 -11.11
C SER A 122 20.12 -4.58 -9.76
N GLY A 123 20.10 -5.91 -9.63
CA GLY A 123 19.83 -6.60 -8.39
C GLY A 123 18.36 -6.98 -8.15
N GLY A 124 18.11 -7.64 -7.02
CA GLY A 124 16.85 -8.30 -6.71
C GLY A 124 15.65 -7.36 -6.50
N HIS A 125 15.86 -6.19 -5.91
CA HIS A 125 14.79 -5.25 -5.56
C HIS A 125 14.76 -4.04 -6.50
N SER A 126 14.70 -4.29 -7.81
CA SER A 126 14.74 -3.25 -8.85
C SER A 126 13.36 -2.72 -9.25
N PHE A 127 12.26 -3.24 -8.74
CA PHE A 127 10.92 -2.67 -8.93
C PHE A 127 10.80 -1.33 -8.18
N ARG A 128 10.05 -0.40 -8.78
CA ARG A 128 9.88 0.95 -8.24
C ARG A 128 8.46 1.14 -7.75
N TYR A 129 8.30 1.66 -6.55
CA TYR A 129 7.06 2.31 -6.15
C TYR A 129 7.19 3.80 -6.40
N ILE A 130 6.11 4.45 -6.84
CA ILE A 130 6.06 5.90 -7.08
C ILE A 130 4.73 6.44 -6.57
N ALA A 131 4.78 7.59 -5.90
CA ALA A 131 3.57 8.32 -5.52
C ALA A 131 3.84 9.83 -5.54
N VAL A 132 2.75 10.62 -5.57
CA VAL A 132 2.81 12.07 -5.48
C VAL A 132 2.53 12.48 -4.04
N GLY A 133 3.47 13.19 -3.43
CA GLY A 133 3.32 13.71 -2.08
C GLY A 133 2.40 14.94 -2.00
N PRO A 134 1.96 15.32 -0.78
CA PRO A 134 1.14 16.52 -0.56
C PRO A 134 1.85 17.82 -0.97
N ASP A 135 3.18 17.80 -1.05
CA ASP A 135 4.03 18.87 -1.58
C ASP A 135 4.11 18.91 -3.11
N SER A 136 3.32 18.07 -3.80
CA SER A 136 3.30 17.91 -5.26
C SER A 136 4.61 17.36 -5.86
N ARG A 137 5.52 16.80 -5.06
CA ARG A 137 6.72 16.12 -5.54
C ARG A 137 6.43 14.64 -5.81
N LEU A 138 7.19 14.05 -6.71
CA LEU A 138 7.23 12.60 -6.90
C LEU A 138 8.16 12.00 -5.85
N TYR A 139 7.71 10.94 -5.21
CA TYR A 139 8.51 10.10 -4.32
C TYR A 139 8.70 8.74 -4.96
N VAL A 140 9.92 8.20 -4.93
CA VAL A 140 10.28 6.94 -5.62
C VAL A 140 11.15 6.10 -4.70
N SER A 141 10.84 4.81 -4.58
CA SER A 141 11.68 3.85 -3.86
C SER A 141 12.74 3.23 -4.75
N PHE A 142 13.89 2.94 -4.16
CA PHE A 142 15.01 2.26 -4.78
C PHE A 142 15.48 1.16 -3.85
N GLY A 143 15.05 -0.08 -4.08
CA GLY A 143 15.41 -1.20 -3.23
C GLY A 143 16.90 -1.56 -3.31
N SER A 144 17.35 -2.33 -2.33
CA SER A 144 18.69 -2.89 -2.25
C SER A 144 18.96 -3.86 -3.41
N PRO A 145 20.18 -3.94 -3.94
CA PRO A 145 20.50 -4.89 -5.02
C PRO A 145 20.59 -6.35 -4.56
N CYS A 146 20.56 -6.62 -3.28
CA CYS A 146 20.83 -7.92 -2.68
C CYS A 146 19.97 -8.16 -1.44
N ASN A 147 20.06 -9.35 -0.87
CA ASN A 147 19.39 -9.69 0.40
C ASN A 147 19.96 -8.86 1.55
N ILE A 148 21.28 -8.97 1.80
CA ILE A 148 21.99 -8.20 2.84
C ILE A 148 23.33 -7.77 2.23
N CYS A 149 23.51 -6.48 1.95
CA CYS A 149 24.76 -5.89 1.49
C CYS A 149 24.72 -4.36 1.61
N LEU A 150 25.87 -3.72 1.48
CA LEU A 150 25.97 -2.25 1.42
C LEU A 150 25.46 -1.72 0.07
N PRO A 151 24.33 -0.99 0.03
CA PRO A 151 23.82 -0.39 -1.20
C PRO A 151 24.71 0.78 -1.64
N ARG A 152 24.65 1.12 -2.94
CA ARG A 152 25.41 2.25 -3.51
C ARG A 152 24.48 3.27 -4.19
N GLY A 153 24.86 4.55 -4.10
CA GLY A 153 24.12 5.64 -4.75
C GLY A 153 22.67 5.76 -4.25
N LEU A 154 21.71 5.55 -5.15
CA LEU A 154 20.27 5.58 -4.83
C LEU A 154 19.72 4.23 -4.33
N GLN A 155 20.45 3.14 -4.41
CA GLN A 155 19.98 1.84 -3.91
C GLN A 155 19.79 1.90 -2.40
N GLY A 156 18.76 1.23 -1.89
CA GLY A 156 18.43 1.23 -0.47
C GLY A 156 17.92 2.59 0.03
N THR A 157 17.17 3.33 -0.82
CA THR A 157 16.69 4.68 -0.48
C THR A 157 15.25 4.91 -0.93
N ILE A 158 14.64 5.95 -0.35
CA ILE A 158 13.51 6.66 -0.95
C ILE A 158 14.02 8.05 -1.35
N ALA A 159 13.71 8.47 -2.56
CA ALA A 159 14.06 9.80 -3.07
C ALA A 159 12.82 10.57 -3.51
N SER A 160 12.90 11.91 -3.47
CA SER A 160 11.87 12.80 -4.04
C SER A 160 12.45 13.63 -5.17
N MET A 161 11.60 14.03 -6.11
CA MET A 161 11.97 14.94 -7.22
C MET A 161 10.77 15.77 -7.68
N ASN A 162 11.02 16.82 -8.44
CA ASN A 162 9.96 17.55 -9.12
C ASN A 162 9.26 16.69 -10.18
N GLN A 163 8.04 17.05 -10.56
CA GLN A 163 7.26 16.30 -11.58
C GLN A 163 7.83 16.43 -13.01
N ASP A 164 8.85 17.22 -13.22
CA ASP A 164 9.61 17.29 -14.47
C ASP A 164 10.89 16.43 -14.46
N GLY A 165 11.18 15.74 -13.33
CA GLY A 165 12.35 14.90 -13.12
C GLY A 165 13.56 15.62 -12.57
N SER A 166 13.49 16.96 -12.39
CA SER A 166 14.57 17.76 -11.78
C SER A 166 14.62 17.58 -10.27
N ASP A 167 15.70 18.05 -9.65
CA ASP A 167 15.89 18.15 -8.21
C ASP A 167 15.66 16.80 -7.46
N LEU A 168 16.28 15.72 -7.96
CA LEU A 168 16.25 14.42 -7.30
C LEU A 168 17.07 14.46 -6.01
N ARG A 169 16.40 14.23 -4.88
CA ARG A 169 16.99 14.26 -3.54
C ARG A 169 16.67 12.97 -2.79
N ARG A 170 17.65 12.38 -2.13
CA ARG A 170 17.43 11.29 -1.17
C ARG A 170 16.74 11.82 0.07
N VAL A 171 15.61 11.23 0.45
CA VAL A 171 14.82 11.62 1.64
C VAL A 171 14.86 10.58 2.76
N ALA A 172 15.19 9.32 2.43
CA ALA A 172 15.43 8.23 3.38
C ALA A 172 16.51 7.30 2.84
N TRP A 173 17.27 6.66 3.72
CA TRP A 173 18.30 5.68 3.36
C TRP A 173 18.43 4.59 4.42
N GLY A 174 19.13 3.51 4.08
CA GLY A 174 19.12 2.31 4.90
C GLY A 174 17.75 1.62 4.87
N VAL A 175 17.07 1.68 3.72
CA VAL A 175 15.81 1.04 3.42
C VAL A 175 16.10 -0.17 2.54
N ARG A 176 15.65 -1.39 2.93
CA ARG A 176 15.97 -2.58 2.14
C ARG A 176 15.12 -2.70 0.88
N ASN A 177 13.81 -2.71 1.01
CA ASN A 177 12.87 -2.87 -0.10
C ASN A 177 11.49 -2.30 0.24
N SER A 178 11.36 -0.98 0.13
CA SER A 178 10.06 -0.32 0.28
C SER A 178 9.26 -0.43 -1.02
N VAL A 179 8.08 -1.06 -0.95
CA VAL A 179 7.18 -1.27 -2.10
C VAL A 179 5.83 -0.61 -1.88
N GLY A 180 5.73 0.26 -0.90
CA GLY A 180 4.52 1.03 -0.63
C GLY A 180 4.77 2.17 0.33
N PHE A 181 4.19 3.33 0.00
CA PHE A 181 4.10 4.46 0.92
C PHE A 181 2.88 5.31 0.61
N ASP A 182 2.34 5.91 1.67
CA ASP A 182 1.21 6.83 1.58
C ASP A 182 1.26 7.84 2.73
N TRP A 183 0.42 8.86 2.67
CA TRP A 183 0.40 9.97 3.61
C TRP A 183 -0.86 9.97 4.47
N ARG A 184 -0.64 10.17 5.77
CA ARG A 184 -1.70 10.57 6.70
C ARG A 184 -1.49 12.03 7.08
N GLY A 185 -2.26 12.92 6.45
CA GLY A 185 -1.97 14.36 6.47
C GLY A 185 -0.63 14.65 5.78
N SER A 186 0.31 15.30 6.46
CA SER A 186 1.66 15.56 5.95
C SER A 186 2.67 14.47 6.29
N THR A 187 2.29 13.46 7.08
CA THR A 187 3.18 12.40 7.55
C THR A 187 3.16 11.23 6.57
N MET A 188 4.28 10.92 5.95
CA MET A 188 4.46 9.75 5.10
C MET A 188 4.79 8.53 5.93
N PHE A 189 4.05 7.44 5.70
CA PHE A 189 4.35 6.10 6.19
C PHE A 189 4.81 5.24 5.02
N PHE A 190 5.76 4.34 5.25
CA PHE A 190 6.23 3.41 4.23
C PHE A 190 6.50 2.03 4.80
N THR A 191 6.23 1.01 4.01
CA THR A 191 6.57 -0.38 4.30
C THR A 191 8.01 -0.66 3.90
N ASP A 192 8.68 -1.56 4.60
CA ASP A 192 10.00 -2.06 4.22
C ASP A 192 10.08 -3.56 4.52
N ASN A 193 10.48 -4.36 3.53
CA ASN A 193 10.56 -5.81 3.68
C ASN A 193 11.87 -6.21 4.37
N GLY A 194 11.77 -7.07 5.38
CA GLY A 194 12.89 -7.65 6.11
C GLY A 194 13.80 -8.52 5.24
N ALA A 195 14.97 -8.84 5.75
CA ALA A 195 15.91 -9.74 5.07
C ALA A 195 15.40 -11.18 5.10
N ASP A 196 15.73 -11.93 4.04
CA ASP A 196 15.43 -13.36 3.93
C ASP A 196 16.57 -14.21 4.54
N ARG A 197 16.30 -15.50 4.78
CA ARG A 197 17.28 -16.53 5.21
C ARG A 197 17.90 -16.28 6.59
N MET A 198 17.10 -15.73 7.50
CA MET A 198 17.45 -15.56 8.90
C MET A 198 16.53 -16.39 9.84
N GLY A 199 15.82 -17.37 9.29
CA GLY A 199 14.82 -18.18 9.99
C GLY A 199 13.41 -17.63 9.84
N ASP A 200 12.43 -18.31 10.43
CA ASP A 200 11.00 -18.04 10.21
C ASP A 200 10.52 -16.71 10.83
N ASP A 201 11.10 -16.31 11.95
CA ASP A 201 10.51 -15.27 12.80
C ASP A 201 11.30 -13.96 12.82
N ILE A 202 12.44 -13.89 12.13
CA ILE A 202 13.29 -12.70 12.07
C ILE A 202 13.92 -12.50 10.67
N PRO A 203 14.24 -11.22 10.31
CA PRO A 203 13.75 -9.99 10.94
C PRO A 203 12.29 -9.72 10.55
N PRO A 204 11.58 -8.85 11.29
CA PRO A 204 10.23 -8.45 10.93
C PRO A 204 10.22 -7.65 9.61
N ASP A 205 9.07 -7.63 8.94
CA ASP A 205 8.76 -6.57 7.99
C ASP A 205 8.32 -5.32 8.76
N GLU A 206 8.55 -4.13 8.18
CA GLU A 206 8.47 -2.88 8.91
C GLU A 206 7.41 -1.93 8.34
N LEU A 207 6.80 -1.15 9.24
CA LEU A 207 6.20 0.14 8.91
C LEU A 207 7.04 1.25 9.52
N ASN A 208 7.43 2.18 8.69
CA ASN A 208 8.26 3.31 9.05
C ASN A 208 7.54 4.66 8.83
N VAL A 209 7.94 5.69 9.56
CA VAL A 209 7.53 7.08 9.34
C VAL A 209 8.70 7.85 8.75
N LEU A 210 8.49 8.53 7.63
CA LEU A 210 9.54 9.33 7.00
C LEU A 210 10.02 10.46 7.92
N ARG A 211 11.31 10.46 8.18
CA ARG A 211 12.06 11.58 8.72
C ARG A 211 13.08 12.00 7.67
N GLN A 212 13.01 13.24 7.25
CA GLN A 212 13.83 13.77 6.17
C GLN A 212 15.31 13.49 6.38
N GLY A 213 15.96 12.81 5.43
CA GLY A 213 17.37 12.42 5.48
C GLY A 213 17.67 11.28 6.47
N GLY A 214 16.66 10.63 7.05
CA GLY A 214 16.80 9.61 8.08
C GLY A 214 17.43 8.31 7.59
N PHE A 215 18.14 7.62 8.52
CA PHE A 215 18.71 6.29 8.34
C PHE A 215 17.82 5.23 9.00
N TYR A 216 17.36 4.21 8.24
CA TYR A 216 16.38 3.23 8.68
C TYR A 216 16.97 1.85 9.02
N GLY A 217 18.30 1.73 8.97
CA GLY A 217 19.01 0.58 9.56
C GLY A 217 19.67 -0.34 8.58
N PHE A 218 19.10 -0.63 7.42
CA PHE A 218 19.67 -1.57 6.47
C PHE A 218 21.05 -1.11 5.93
N PRO A 219 22.06 -2.00 5.83
CA PRO A 219 22.05 -3.44 6.08
C PRO A 219 22.46 -3.85 7.51
N TYR A 220 22.53 -2.94 8.46
CA TYR A 220 22.98 -3.21 9.83
C TYR A 220 21.86 -3.77 10.69
N PHE A 221 20.61 -3.37 10.43
CA PHE A 221 19.43 -3.75 11.20
C PHE A 221 18.25 -4.08 10.28
N GLY A 222 17.40 -5.03 10.71
CA GLY A 222 16.01 -5.25 10.31
C GLY A 222 15.16 -5.22 11.58
N GLY A 223 14.19 -4.30 11.64
CA GLY A 223 13.59 -3.98 12.93
C GLY A 223 14.62 -3.41 13.90
N ARG A 224 14.84 -4.12 15.00
CA ARG A 224 15.89 -3.84 15.98
C ARG A 224 16.93 -4.97 16.04
N ILE A 225 16.90 -5.88 15.08
CA ILE A 225 17.73 -7.09 15.05
C ILE A 225 18.93 -6.82 14.15
N ARG A 226 20.12 -7.21 14.59
CA ARG A 226 21.33 -7.15 13.78
C ARG A 226 21.24 -8.15 12.63
N LEU A 227 21.56 -7.71 11.42
CA LEU A 227 21.51 -8.56 10.24
C LEU A 227 22.81 -9.34 10.08
N THR A 228 22.69 -10.55 9.51
CA THR A 228 23.83 -11.47 9.29
C THR A 228 24.93 -10.81 8.46
N GLY A 229 26.15 -10.90 8.96
CA GLY A 229 27.34 -10.27 8.37
C GLY A 229 27.56 -8.80 8.78
N PHE A 230 26.67 -8.25 9.62
CA PHE A 230 26.77 -6.89 10.16
C PHE A 230 26.62 -6.84 11.69
N GLU A 231 26.74 -7.99 12.36
CA GLU A 231 26.50 -8.13 13.81
C GLU A 231 27.34 -7.14 14.61
N ASP A 232 28.63 -7.05 14.31
CA ASP A 232 29.60 -6.20 15.01
C ASP A 232 29.94 -4.91 14.27
N ALA A 233 29.44 -4.75 13.03
CA ALA A 233 29.76 -3.57 12.23
C ALA A 233 29.07 -2.31 12.78
N PRO A 234 29.82 -1.21 13.03
CA PRO A 234 29.20 0.02 13.49
C PRO A 234 28.31 0.62 12.41
N PRO A 235 27.06 0.99 12.71
CA PRO A 235 26.21 1.67 11.71
C PRO A 235 26.72 3.10 11.48
N PRO A 236 26.55 3.65 10.25
CA PRO A 236 27.05 4.97 9.88
C PRO A 236 26.27 6.12 10.54
N ALA A 237 25.10 5.84 11.09
CA ALA A 237 24.24 6.80 11.76
C ALA A 237 23.30 6.11 12.74
N ARG A 238 22.66 6.88 13.63
CA ARG A 238 21.61 6.36 14.51
C ARG A 238 20.41 5.92 13.69
N GLN A 239 19.99 4.66 13.87
CA GLN A 239 18.80 4.12 13.25
C GLN A 239 17.53 4.83 13.73
N ILE A 240 16.65 5.17 12.78
CA ILE A 240 15.24 5.44 13.05
C ILE A 240 14.52 4.10 13.05
N ALA A 241 14.08 3.67 14.23
CA ALA A 241 13.40 2.39 14.39
C ALA A 241 11.99 2.44 13.75
N PRO A 242 11.49 1.30 13.27
CA PRO A 242 10.12 1.19 12.76
C PRO A 242 9.09 1.59 13.83
N VAL A 243 7.98 2.14 13.38
CA VAL A 243 6.84 2.51 14.26
C VAL A 243 5.89 1.32 14.49
N PHE A 244 6.00 0.28 13.63
CA PHE A 244 5.28 -0.98 13.78
C PHE A 244 6.05 -2.10 13.06
N ASN A 245 6.08 -3.28 13.66
CA ASN A 245 6.64 -4.48 13.07
C ASN A 245 5.49 -5.39 12.63
N PHE A 246 5.46 -5.74 11.35
CA PHE A 246 4.67 -6.87 10.88
C PHE A 246 5.39 -8.18 11.22
N GLN A 247 4.68 -9.29 11.15
CA GLN A 247 5.28 -10.60 11.22
C GLN A 247 6.38 -10.74 10.15
N ALA A 248 7.46 -11.45 10.47
CA ALA A 248 8.54 -11.70 9.52
C ALA A 248 8.01 -12.41 8.25
N HIS A 249 8.52 -12.00 7.10
CA HIS A 249 8.26 -12.58 5.79
C HIS A 249 6.83 -12.44 5.24
N VAL A 250 5.94 -11.63 5.85
CA VAL A 250 4.63 -11.36 5.24
C VAL A 250 4.74 -10.60 3.92
N ALA A 251 5.88 -10.01 3.62
CA ALA A 251 6.15 -9.15 2.48
C ALA A 251 5.11 -8.02 2.40
N ALA A 252 5.16 -7.12 3.39
CA ALA A 252 4.30 -5.93 3.43
C ALA A 252 4.66 -4.99 2.27
N LEU A 253 3.75 -4.86 1.27
CA LEU A 253 3.95 -4.09 0.05
C LEU A 253 3.13 -2.80 0.08
N GLY A 254 2.16 -2.63 -0.82
CA GLY A 254 1.33 -1.43 -0.93
C GLY A 254 0.60 -1.09 0.37
N ILE A 255 0.61 0.17 0.74
CA ILE A 255 -0.15 0.75 1.85
C ILE A 255 -0.99 1.91 1.33
N HIS A 256 -2.21 2.05 1.84
CA HIS A 256 -3.07 3.18 1.54
C HIS A 256 -3.94 3.54 2.75
N PHE A 257 -4.04 4.85 3.05
CA PHE A 257 -4.93 5.37 4.10
C PHE A 257 -6.32 5.60 3.53
N PHE A 258 -7.31 4.92 4.09
CA PHE A 258 -8.68 4.94 3.62
C PHE A 258 -9.55 5.92 4.40
N ARG A 259 -10.20 6.86 3.70
CA ARG A 259 -11.19 7.78 4.30
C ARG A 259 -12.42 7.00 4.77
N SER A 260 -12.85 6.01 3.98
CA SER A 260 -13.97 5.11 4.29
C SER A 260 -13.71 4.24 5.54
N LEU A 261 -12.46 4.13 6.00
CA LEU A 261 -12.04 3.42 7.22
C LEU A 261 -11.71 4.37 8.39
N GLY A 262 -12.12 5.64 8.33
CA GLY A 262 -11.83 6.62 9.39
C GLY A 262 -10.35 7.01 9.48
N GLY A 263 -9.58 6.83 8.39
CA GLY A 263 -8.15 7.13 8.33
C GLY A 263 -7.24 6.02 8.85
N ASP A 264 -7.76 4.79 9.02
CA ASP A 264 -6.92 3.58 9.12
C ASP A 264 -6.33 3.25 7.75
N ALA A 265 -5.26 2.48 7.72
CA ALA A 265 -4.66 2.02 6.48
C ALA A 265 -5.00 0.56 6.18
N LEU A 266 -5.01 0.22 4.89
CA LEU A 266 -4.88 -1.16 4.44
C LEU A 266 -3.47 -1.39 3.94
N VAL A 267 -2.94 -2.60 4.18
CA VAL A 267 -1.62 -3.03 3.75
C VAL A 267 -1.74 -4.37 3.04
N ALA A 268 -1.22 -4.44 1.83
CA ALA A 268 -1.10 -5.69 1.09
C ALA A 268 0.07 -6.50 1.64
N GLN A 269 -0.20 -7.71 2.14
CA GLN A 269 0.80 -8.70 2.55
C GLN A 269 0.90 -9.75 1.46
N HIS A 270 1.92 -9.61 0.60
CA HIS A 270 2.11 -10.43 -0.60
C HIS A 270 2.30 -11.91 -0.31
N GLY A 271 2.82 -12.22 0.87
CA GLY A 271 3.02 -13.57 1.35
C GLY A 271 4.45 -14.07 1.24
N SER A 272 4.79 -14.93 2.18
CA SER A 272 6.14 -15.48 2.35
C SER A 272 6.53 -16.42 1.20
N TRP A 273 7.84 -16.53 0.98
CA TRP A 273 8.44 -17.57 0.14
C TRP A 273 9.58 -18.29 0.88
N ASP A 274 10.08 -17.68 1.96
CA ASP A 274 11.21 -18.13 2.77
C ASP A 274 10.75 -18.36 4.22
N ARG A 275 9.83 -19.31 4.39
CA ARG A 275 9.27 -19.67 5.69
C ARG A 275 8.72 -21.09 5.67
N SER A 276 8.92 -21.85 6.76
CA SER A 276 8.41 -23.23 6.89
C SER A 276 6.87 -23.30 6.88
N VAL A 277 6.21 -22.34 7.53
CA VAL A 277 4.75 -22.18 7.49
C VAL A 277 4.41 -20.89 6.77
N PRO A 278 3.72 -20.93 5.62
CA PRO A 278 3.36 -19.73 4.85
C PRO A 278 2.54 -18.73 5.66
N VAL A 279 2.87 -17.43 5.52
CA VAL A 279 2.18 -16.29 6.14
C VAL A 279 1.97 -15.16 5.15
N GLY A 280 1.07 -14.22 5.44
CA GLY A 280 0.67 -13.17 4.53
C GLY A 280 -0.45 -13.63 3.61
N TYR A 281 -0.35 -13.39 2.29
CA TYR A 281 -1.37 -13.72 1.28
C TYR A 281 -2.74 -13.09 1.59
N GLN A 282 -2.74 -11.86 2.11
CA GLN A 282 -3.93 -11.18 2.60
C GLN A 282 -3.77 -9.66 2.53
N VAL A 283 -4.87 -8.95 2.69
CA VAL A 283 -4.86 -7.54 3.04
C VAL A 283 -5.17 -7.42 4.53
N VAL A 284 -4.37 -6.65 5.25
CA VAL A 284 -4.62 -6.35 6.67
C VAL A 284 -5.06 -4.91 6.86
N ARG A 285 -5.95 -4.69 7.82
CA ARG A 285 -6.29 -3.35 8.33
C ARG A 285 -5.30 -3.00 9.44
N LEU A 286 -4.59 -1.91 9.23
CA LEU A 286 -3.68 -1.31 10.20
C LEU A 286 -4.43 -0.17 10.90
N SER A 287 -4.78 -0.40 12.16
CA SER A 287 -5.54 0.57 12.95
C SER A 287 -4.65 1.56 13.65
N PHE A 288 -5.12 2.81 13.71
CA PHE A 288 -4.37 3.92 14.29
C PHE A 288 -5.09 4.53 15.51
N ARG A 289 -4.33 4.83 16.56
CA ARG A 289 -4.80 5.58 17.73
C ARG A 289 -3.81 6.69 18.07
N GLY A 290 -4.29 7.94 18.15
CA GLY A 290 -3.41 9.09 18.41
C GLY A 290 -2.29 9.26 17.38
N GLY A 291 -2.56 8.93 16.11
CA GLY A 291 -1.56 9.01 15.02
C GLY A 291 -0.52 7.87 15.00
N ARG A 292 -0.64 6.88 15.89
CA ARG A 292 0.28 5.74 15.98
C ARG A 292 -0.42 4.45 15.55
N PRO A 293 0.24 3.56 14.78
CA PRO A 293 -0.30 2.24 14.49
C PRO A 293 -0.33 1.40 15.78
N VAL A 294 -1.45 0.69 16.00
CA VAL A 294 -1.67 -0.09 17.23
C VAL A 294 -1.93 -1.57 16.97
N SER A 295 -2.47 -1.94 15.82
CA SER A 295 -2.73 -3.34 15.46
C SER A 295 -2.85 -3.51 13.97
N ALA A 296 -2.50 -4.71 13.48
CA ALA A 296 -2.77 -5.17 12.13
C ALA A 296 -3.67 -6.41 12.21
N THR A 297 -4.86 -6.34 11.62
CA THR A 297 -5.85 -7.44 11.64
C THR A 297 -6.23 -7.81 10.21
N PRO A 298 -6.51 -9.10 9.91
CA PRO A 298 -6.98 -9.51 8.60
C PRO A 298 -8.21 -8.72 8.16
N PHE A 299 -8.21 -8.23 6.91
CA PHE A 299 -9.30 -7.47 6.31
C PHE A 299 -9.90 -8.21 5.10
N LEU A 300 -9.05 -8.64 4.15
CA LEU A 300 -9.44 -9.47 3.01
C LEU A 300 -8.51 -10.66 2.91
N ARG A 301 -9.08 -11.82 2.70
CA ARG A 301 -8.42 -13.07 2.34
C ARG A 301 -8.86 -13.47 0.93
N ASP A 302 -8.30 -14.52 0.37
CA ASP A 302 -8.66 -15.06 -0.95
C ASP A 302 -8.47 -14.05 -2.11
N VAL A 303 -7.47 -13.20 -1.97
CA VAL A 303 -7.05 -12.19 -2.97
C VAL A 303 -5.72 -12.56 -3.64
N GLY A 304 -5.34 -13.83 -3.61
CA GLY A 304 -4.11 -14.35 -4.22
C GLY A 304 -2.85 -13.86 -3.52
N ARG A 305 -1.93 -13.25 -4.28
CA ARG A 305 -0.74 -12.56 -3.78
C ARG A 305 -0.89 -11.05 -3.94
N PRO A 306 -1.54 -10.38 -2.98
CA PRO A 306 -1.85 -8.96 -3.11
C PRO A 306 -0.59 -8.11 -3.12
N VAL A 307 -0.57 -7.11 -4.01
CA VAL A 307 0.58 -6.21 -4.18
C VAL A 307 0.27 -4.81 -3.71
N ASP A 308 -0.86 -4.26 -4.12
CA ASP A 308 -1.24 -2.89 -3.81
C ASP A 308 -2.72 -2.80 -3.44
N VAL A 309 -3.04 -1.77 -2.69
CA VAL A 309 -4.40 -1.43 -2.26
C VAL A 309 -4.65 0.04 -2.55
N LYS A 310 -5.84 0.37 -3.07
CA LYS A 310 -6.27 1.76 -3.31
C LYS A 310 -7.74 1.94 -2.95
N GLU A 311 -8.10 3.15 -2.57
CA GLU A 311 -9.50 3.56 -2.39
C GLU A 311 -10.03 4.11 -3.71
N ALA A 312 -11.12 3.54 -4.21
CA ALA A 312 -11.87 4.10 -5.33
C ALA A 312 -12.68 5.33 -4.89
N LEU A 313 -13.19 6.10 -5.86
CA LEU A 313 -13.94 7.34 -5.56
C LEU A 313 -15.21 7.10 -4.73
N ASP A 314 -15.83 5.93 -4.85
CA ASP A 314 -17.01 5.49 -4.10
C ASP A 314 -16.67 4.88 -2.72
N GLY A 315 -15.39 4.86 -2.34
CA GLY A 315 -14.91 4.28 -1.10
C GLY A 315 -14.64 2.77 -1.17
N SER A 316 -14.85 2.15 -2.33
CA SER A 316 -14.52 0.73 -2.54
C SER A 316 -13.01 0.49 -2.42
N VAL A 317 -12.66 -0.72 -1.96
CA VAL A 317 -11.27 -1.15 -1.85
C VAL A 317 -10.87 -1.89 -3.13
N LEU A 318 -9.81 -1.42 -3.78
CA LEU A 318 -9.19 -2.06 -4.94
C LEU A 318 -7.94 -2.81 -4.47
N VAL A 319 -7.74 -4.04 -4.96
CA VAL A 319 -6.57 -4.87 -4.64
C VAL A 319 -6.00 -5.47 -5.93
N SER A 320 -4.70 -5.31 -6.15
CA SER A 320 -4.00 -5.98 -7.25
C SER A 320 -3.37 -7.30 -6.78
N ASP A 321 -3.43 -8.32 -7.63
CA ASP A 321 -2.84 -9.65 -7.45
C ASP A 321 -1.95 -9.97 -8.63
N ASP A 322 -0.65 -10.14 -8.41
CA ASP A 322 0.30 -10.38 -9.49
C ASP A 322 0.40 -11.87 -9.89
N ALA A 323 0.06 -12.78 -9.00
CA ALA A 323 0.08 -14.21 -9.28
C ALA A 323 -1.14 -14.63 -10.12
N GLY A 324 -2.33 -14.16 -9.74
CA GLY A 324 -3.57 -14.42 -10.46
C GLY A 324 -3.80 -13.50 -11.66
N GLY A 325 -3.01 -12.44 -11.81
CA GLY A 325 -3.20 -11.44 -12.87
C GLY A 325 -4.56 -10.78 -12.76
N ALA A 326 -4.93 -10.33 -11.57
CA ALA A 326 -6.27 -9.83 -11.27
C ALA A 326 -6.25 -8.48 -10.54
N ILE A 327 -7.30 -7.71 -10.77
CA ILE A 327 -7.69 -6.59 -9.93
C ILE A 327 -9.02 -6.97 -9.30
N TYR A 328 -9.07 -6.96 -7.99
CA TYR A 328 -10.29 -7.18 -7.22
C TYR A 328 -10.86 -5.86 -6.72
N VAL A 329 -12.18 -5.81 -6.59
CA VAL A 329 -12.91 -4.74 -5.92
C VAL A 329 -13.71 -5.32 -4.76
N PHE A 330 -13.63 -4.65 -3.62
CA PHE A 330 -14.45 -4.94 -2.45
C PHE A 330 -15.34 -3.72 -2.20
N ARG A 331 -16.66 -3.92 -2.37
CA ARG A 331 -17.70 -2.93 -2.08
C ARG A 331 -18.30 -3.22 -0.71
N ARG A 332 -18.54 -2.18 0.05
CA ARG A 332 -19.17 -2.26 1.38
C ARG A 332 -20.66 -2.08 1.28
#